data_4b6fb7eec67792f31c146f06e4aa3f2c
#
_entry.id   4b6fb7eec67792f31c146f06e4aa3f2c
#
_cell.length_a   1.000
_cell.length_b   1.000
_cell.length_c   1.000
_cell.angle_alpha   90.00
_cell.angle_beta   90.00
_cell.angle_gamma   90.00
#
_symmetry.space_group_name_H-M   'P 1'
#
loop_
_entity.id
_entity.type
_entity.pdbx_description
1 polymer ?
#
loop_
_entity_poly.entity_id
_entity_poly.type
_entity_poly.pdbx_seq_one_letter_code
_entity_poly.pdbx_strand_id
1 'polypeptide(L)'
;RIVLLSQGPGFAVVASEVRTLASRSAQAAKEIEGLISESVRLIDLGSDEVATAGKIMCTIVDAVASVTHIMQEIATASGEQSRGITQVSQAISEMDKVTQQNAS
;
A
#
# COMPACT_ATOMS: atom_id res chain seq x y z
N ARG A 1 23.47 -70.26 11.58
CA ARG A 1 22.19 -70.13 12.23
C ARG A 1 22.27 -69.38 13.56
N ILE A 2 23.27 -69.64 14.34
CA ILE A 2 23.53 -68.90 15.56
C ILE A 2 23.82 -67.42 15.20
N VAL A 3 24.53 -67.21 14.11
CA VAL A 3 24.81 -65.87 13.57
C VAL A 3 23.53 -65.19 13.15
N LEU A 4 22.60 -65.94 12.51
CA LEU A 4 21.28 -65.39 12.12
C LEU A 4 20.42 -65.04 13.33
N LEU A 5 20.44 -65.89 14.36
CA LEU A 5 19.71 -65.60 15.60
C LEU A 5 20.33 -64.43 16.34
N SER A 6 21.62 -64.31 16.27
CA SER A 6 22.37 -63.18 16.85
C SER A 6 22.11 -61.88 16.11
N GLN A 7 21.98 -61.94 14.79
CA GLN A 7 21.70 -60.78 13.94
C GLN A 7 20.22 -60.42 13.96
N GLY A 8 19.31 -61.39 14.20
CA GLY A 8 17.89 -61.16 14.19
C GLY A 8 17.39 -60.07 15.13
N PRO A 9 17.82 -60.10 16.43
CA PRO A 9 17.49 -58.98 17.31
C PRO A 9 18.04 -57.64 16.87
N GLY A 10 19.26 -57.63 16.32
CA GLY A 10 19.86 -56.44 15.76
C GLY A 10 19.08 -55.95 14.53
N PHE A 11 18.68 -56.84 13.65
CA PHE A 11 17.85 -56.49 12.50
C PHE A 11 16.48 -55.95 12.92
N ALA A 12 15.87 -56.53 13.94
CA ALA A 12 14.60 -56.06 14.45
C ALA A 12 14.69 -54.66 15.02
N VAL A 13 15.79 -54.36 15.72
CA VAL A 13 16.00 -53.01 16.26
C VAL A 13 16.23 -52.02 15.13
N VAL A 14 17.08 -52.35 14.14
CA VAL A 14 17.34 -51.53 12.98
C VAL A 14 16.04 -51.31 12.17
N ALA A 15 15.28 -52.37 11.91
CA ALA A 15 14.05 -52.31 11.18
C ALA A 15 13.05 -51.40 11.91
N SER A 16 12.96 -51.50 13.23
CA SER A 16 12.10 -50.65 14.06
C SER A 16 12.54 -49.20 14.00
N GLU A 17 13.84 -48.94 14.07
CA GLU A 17 14.39 -47.60 13.95
C GLU A 17 14.12 -46.99 12.56
N VAL A 18 14.32 -47.81 11.51
CA VAL A 18 14.02 -47.34 10.14
C VAL A 18 12.54 -47.01 9.97
N ARG A 19 11.67 -47.86 10.52
CA ARG A 19 10.24 -47.65 10.48
C ARG A 19 9.85 -46.37 11.24
N THR A 20 10.44 -46.16 12.41
CA THR A 20 10.20 -44.93 13.19
C THR A 20 10.71 -43.71 12.42
N LEU A 21 11.88 -43.82 11.83
CA LEU A 21 12.45 -42.73 11.03
C LEU A 21 11.56 -42.41 9.83
N ALA A 22 11.09 -43.46 9.13
CA ALA A 22 10.17 -43.28 7.99
C ALA A 22 8.88 -42.59 8.43
N SER A 23 8.32 -42.98 9.55
CA SER A 23 7.11 -42.37 10.11
C SER A 23 7.37 -40.91 10.49
N ARG A 24 8.48 -40.64 11.13
CA ARG A 24 8.86 -39.27 11.50
C ARG A 24 9.12 -38.40 10.27
N SER A 25 9.76 -38.96 9.24
CA SER A 25 10.00 -38.27 7.99
C SER A 25 8.71 -37.93 7.27
N ALA A 26 7.77 -38.87 7.23
CA ALA A 26 6.45 -38.65 6.64
C ALA A 26 5.69 -37.55 7.40
N GLN A 27 5.76 -37.55 8.71
CA GLN A 27 5.13 -36.54 9.56
C GLN A 27 5.76 -35.17 9.32
N ALA A 28 7.09 -35.11 9.26
CA ALA A 28 7.81 -33.89 8.95
C ALA A 28 7.45 -33.35 7.57
N ALA A 29 7.35 -34.25 6.57
CA ALA A 29 6.94 -33.87 5.22
C ALA A 29 5.54 -33.25 5.20
N LYS A 30 4.59 -33.81 5.96
CA LYS A 30 3.25 -33.27 6.09
C LYS A 30 3.25 -31.88 6.73
N GLU A 31 4.06 -31.72 7.76
CA GLU A 31 4.20 -30.42 8.43
C GLU A 31 4.77 -29.39 7.46
N ILE A 32 5.77 -29.77 6.67
CA ILE A 32 6.36 -28.88 5.65
C ILE A 32 5.30 -28.53 4.60
N GLU A 33 4.53 -29.48 4.11
CA GLU A 33 3.44 -29.21 3.16
C GLU A 33 2.46 -28.20 3.73
N GLY A 34 2.07 -28.37 4.99
CA GLY A 34 1.17 -27.44 5.68
C GLY A 34 1.78 -26.04 5.78
N LEU A 35 3.05 -25.96 6.12
CA LEU A 35 3.74 -24.67 6.22
C LEU A 35 3.85 -23.99 4.86
N ILE A 36 4.17 -24.74 3.81
CA ILE A 36 4.25 -24.21 2.44
C ILE A 36 2.87 -23.71 1.99
N SER A 37 1.83 -24.49 2.21
CA SER A 37 0.45 -24.12 1.86
C SER A 37 0.04 -22.84 2.57
N GLU A 38 0.33 -22.72 3.85
CA GLU A 38 0.04 -21.52 4.63
C GLU A 38 0.86 -20.33 4.14
N SER A 39 2.13 -20.55 3.80
CA SER A 39 2.99 -19.50 3.27
C SER A 39 2.47 -18.98 1.93
N VAL A 40 2.03 -19.88 1.04
CA VAL A 40 1.44 -19.49 -0.25
C VAL A 40 0.17 -18.66 -0.03
N ARG A 41 -0.67 -19.09 0.91
CA ARG A 41 -1.90 -18.36 1.26
C ARG A 41 -1.56 -16.94 1.76
N LEU A 42 -0.57 -16.81 2.62
CA LEU A 42 -0.15 -15.51 3.15
C LEU A 42 0.46 -14.62 2.06
N ILE A 43 1.22 -15.21 1.15
CA ILE A 43 1.79 -14.49 0.01
C ILE A 43 0.68 -13.96 -0.90
N ASP A 44 -0.33 -14.78 -1.18
CA ASP A 44 -1.47 -14.36 -2.00
C ASP A 44 -2.25 -13.21 -1.33
N LEU A 45 -2.50 -13.32 -0.02
CA LEU A 45 -3.14 -12.25 0.73
C LEU A 45 -2.31 -10.97 0.71
N GLY A 46 -1.00 -11.10 0.93
CA GLY A 46 -0.07 -9.97 0.89
C GLY A 46 -0.03 -9.32 -0.48
N SER A 47 -0.04 -10.13 -1.54
CA SER A 47 -0.08 -9.64 -2.92
C SER A 47 -1.36 -8.84 -3.20
N ASP A 48 -2.50 -9.32 -2.73
CA ASP A 48 -3.78 -8.62 -2.84
C ASP A 48 -3.77 -7.30 -2.07
N GLU A 49 -3.20 -7.30 -0.88
CA GLU A 49 -3.05 -6.07 -0.08
C GLU A 49 -2.17 -5.04 -0.76
N VAL A 50 -1.06 -5.48 -1.36
CA VAL A 50 -0.17 -4.60 -2.11
C VAL A 50 -0.89 -4.02 -3.33
N ALA A 51 -1.66 -4.84 -4.05
CA ALA A 51 -2.44 -4.37 -5.19
C ALA A 51 -3.48 -3.34 -4.77
N THR A 52 -4.15 -3.55 -3.63
CA THR A 52 -5.12 -2.61 -3.07
C THR A 52 -4.43 -1.30 -2.67
N ALA A 53 -3.28 -1.40 -2.01
CA ALA A 53 -2.50 -0.23 -1.63
C ALA A 53 -2.07 0.57 -2.87
N GLY A 54 -1.68 -0.12 -3.94
CA GLY A 54 -1.35 0.51 -5.22
C GLY A 54 -2.51 1.30 -5.80
N LYS A 55 -3.72 0.76 -5.75
CA LYS A 55 -4.94 1.46 -6.20
C LYS A 55 -5.22 2.69 -5.34
N ILE A 56 -5.07 2.56 -4.03
CA ILE A 56 -5.24 3.68 -3.11
C ILE A 56 -4.23 4.79 -3.43
N MET A 57 -2.98 4.42 -3.69
CA MET A 57 -1.95 5.39 -4.05
C MET A 57 -2.31 6.14 -5.34
N CYS A 58 -2.82 5.44 -6.35
CA CYS A 58 -3.30 6.07 -7.58
C CYS A 58 -4.44 7.06 -7.30
N THR A 59 -5.37 6.69 -6.43
CA THR A 59 -6.47 7.57 -6.01
C THR A 59 -5.93 8.82 -5.31
N ILE A 60 -4.93 8.67 -4.46
CA ILE A 60 -4.28 9.79 -3.75
C ILE A 60 -3.61 10.72 -4.76
N VAL A 61 -2.86 10.15 -5.72
CA VAL A 61 -2.19 10.95 -6.75
C VAL A 61 -3.21 11.75 -7.55
N ASP A 62 -4.33 11.13 -7.93
CA ASP A 62 -5.41 11.81 -8.65
C ASP A 62 -6.03 12.93 -7.81
N ALA A 63 -6.23 12.68 -6.52
CA ALA A 63 -6.77 13.68 -5.60
C ALA A 63 -5.82 14.87 -5.46
N VAL A 64 -4.51 14.60 -5.34
CA VAL A 64 -3.49 15.67 -5.28
C VAL A 64 -3.49 16.49 -6.57
N ALA A 65 -3.59 15.83 -7.73
CA ALA A 65 -3.66 16.52 -9.02
C ALA A 65 -4.90 17.42 -9.09
N SER A 66 -6.05 16.95 -8.60
CA SER A 66 -7.29 17.74 -8.54
C SER A 66 -7.15 18.95 -7.62
N VAL A 67 -6.55 18.77 -6.44
CA VAL A 67 -6.28 19.88 -5.51
C VAL A 67 -5.36 20.90 -6.15
N THR A 68 -4.30 20.44 -6.81
CA THR A 68 -3.36 21.32 -7.51
C THR A 68 -4.10 22.15 -8.58
N HIS A 69 -4.98 21.53 -9.34
CA HIS A 69 -5.77 22.22 -10.35
C HIS A 69 -6.67 23.29 -9.73
N ILE A 70 -7.35 22.95 -8.64
CA ILE A 70 -8.21 23.89 -7.89
C ILE A 70 -7.37 25.07 -7.36
N MET A 71 -6.18 24.78 -6.84
CA MET A 71 -5.27 25.82 -6.35
C MET A 71 -4.87 26.79 -7.46
N GLN A 72 -4.63 26.27 -8.68
CA GLN A 72 -4.33 27.09 -9.85
C GLN A 72 -5.50 27.96 -10.24
N GLU A 73 -6.73 27.39 -10.20
CA GLU A 73 -7.95 28.17 -10.47
C GLU A 73 -8.16 29.28 -9.44
N ILE A 74 -7.91 28.96 -8.16
CA ILE A 74 -8.00 29.95 -7.09
C ILE A 74 -6.98 31.07 -7.31
N ALA A 75 -5.75 30.72 -7.66
CA ALA A 75 -4.70 31.70 -7.93
C ALA A 75 -5.09 32.61 -9.09
N THR A 76 -5.66 32.07 -10.16
CA THR A 76 -6.14 32.84 -11.31
C THR A 76 -7.27 33.77 -10.91
N ALA A 77 -8.26 33.25 -10.18
CA ALA A 77 -9.40 34.04 -9.71
C ALA A 77 -8.96 35.16 -8.75
N SER A 78 -8.00 34.85 -7.86
CA SER A 78 -7.43 35.84 -6.93
C SER A 78 -6.71 36.96 -7.68
N GLY A 79 -5.98 36.63 -8.75
CA GLY A 79 -5.34 37.62 -9.60
C GLY A 79 -6.34 38.53 -10.31
N GLU A 80 -7.43 37.95 -10.81
CA GLU A 80 -8.51 38.72 -11.43
C GLU A 80 -9.22 39.62 -10.43
N GLN A 81 -9.49 39.12 -9.22
CA GLN A 81 -10.08 39.92 -8.14
C GLN A 81 -9.17 41.07 -7.75
N SER A 82 -7.88 40.83 -7.66
CA SER A 82 -6.89 41.86 -7.34
C SER A 82 -6.92 42.98 -8.38
N ARG A 83 -6.98 42.63 -9.67
CA ARG A 83 -7.10 43.61 -10.75
C ARG A 83 -8.41 44.36 -10.68
N GLY A 84 -9.51 43.67 -10.40
CA GLY A 84 -10.83 44.27 -10.23
C GLY A 84 -10.86 45.27 -9.08
N ILE A 85 -10.27 44.91 -7.95
CA ILE A 85 -10.16 45.80 -6.78
C ILE A 85 -9.35 47.06 -7.14
N THR A 86 -8.25 46.90 -7.87
CA THR A 86 -7.43 48.00 -8.34
C THR A 86 -8.27 48.95 -9.22
N GLN A 87 -9.06 48.44 -10.15
CA GLN A 87 -9.90 49.22 -11.02
C GLN A 87 -10.98 50.00 -10.23
N VAL A 88 -11.61 49.33 -9.25
CA VAL A 88 -12.58 49.95 -8.38
C VAL A 88 -11.94 51.07 -7.57
N SER A 89 -10.76 50.85 -7.04
CA SER A 89 -10.00 51.82 -6.29
C SER A 89 -9.68 53.03 -7.14
N GLN A 90 -9.30 52.86 -8.41
CA GLN A 90 -9.03 53.94 -9.35
C GLN A 90 -10.32 54.72 -9.66
N ALA A 91 -11.45 54.01 -9.86
CA ALA A 91 -12.73 54.68 -10.11
C ALA A 91 -13.16 55.53 -8.92
N ILE A 92 -12.99 55.01 -7.69
CA ILE A 92 -13.31 55.77 -6.48
C ILE A 92 -12.42 56.98 -6.36
N SER A 93 -11.15 56.86 -6.67
CA SER A 93 -10.19 57.97 -6.65
C SER A 93 -10.61 59.10 -7.64
N GLU A 94 -11.03 58.69 -8.84
CA GLU A 94 -11.52 59.64 -9.85
C GLU A 94 -12.82 60.32 -9.42
N MET A 95 -13.74 59.55 -8.83
CA MET A 95 -15.00 60.10 -8.28
C MET A 95 -14.73 61.13 -7.18
N ASP A 96 -13.76 60.83 -6.33
CA ASP A 96 -13.34 61.74 -5.26
C ASP A 96 -12.76 63.03 -5.82
N LYS A 97 -11.94 62.95 -6.88
CA LYS A 97 -11.44 64.12 -7.61
C LYS A 97 -12.55 64.99 -8.17
N VAL A 98 -13.50 64.35 -8.83
CA VAL A 98 -14.66 65.07 -9.40
C VAL A 98 -15.45 65.75 -8.30
N THR A 99 -15.67 65.06 -7.20
CA THR A 99 -16.40 65.63 -6.04
C THR A 99 -15.67 66.84 -5.48
N GLN A 100 -14.37 66.78 -5.34
CA GLN A 100 -13.55 67.91 -4.88
C GLN A 100 -13.61 69.08 -5.87
N GLN A 101 -13.53 68.78 -7.16
CA GLN A 101 -13.64 69.81 -8.20
C GLN A 101 -15.03 70.50 -8.18
N ASN A 102 -16.07 69.72 -7.97
CA ASN A 102 -17.44 70.24 -7.87
C ASN A 102 -17.63 71.11 -6.62
N ALA A 103 -16.93 70.77 -5.54
CA ALA A 103 -17.02 71.52 -4.29
C ALA A 103 -16.26 72.84 -4.34
N SER A 104 -15.30 72.91 -5.26
CA SER A 104 -14.53 74.16 -5.48
C SER A 104 -15.31 75.08 -6.36
#